data_8ae3edbe7441dd1bd64c0d16e5ead36d
#
_entry.id   8ae3edbe7441dd1bd64c0d16e5ead36d
#
_cell.length_a   1.000
_cell.length_b   1.000
_cell.length_c   1.000
_cell.angle_alpha   90.00
_cell.angle_beta   90.00
_cell.angle_gamma   90.00
#
_symmetry.space_group_name_H-M   'P 1'
#
loop_
_entity.id
_entity.type
_entity.pdbx_description
1 polymer ?
#
loop_
_entity_poly.entity_id
_entity_poly.type
_entity_poly.pdbx_seq_one_letter_code
_entity_poly.pdbx_strand_id
1 'polypeptide(L)'
;KEYGAKEIKRPDNIAHDESTSEEALIHAINEIERDNGKIDLVVFLQGTSPLRSSEDIDKAIALFINNQLDSLFSACDLKDLMVWKNIEDNLTSINYDYENRKRRQDMQKQYGENGSIYIFKPKVIKQNMNRLGGKIGIYIMNEWKIHEIDTKEDIGICEYFMNKKELVKNK
;
A
#
# COMPACT_ATOMS: atom_id res chain seq x y z
N LYS A 1 -5.54 8.81 -19.99
CA LYS A 1 -5.63 9.95 -20.94
C LYS A 1 -6.94 10.72 -20.79
N GLU A 2 -8.07 10.03 -20.70
CA GLU A 2 -9.42 10.65 -20.56
C GLU A 2 -9.51 11.58 -19.34
N TYR A 3 -8.91 11.22 -18.22
CA TYR A 3 -8.88 12.00 -16.97
C TYR A 3 -7.58 12.80 -16.77
N GLY A 4 -6.86 13.12 -17.85
CA GLY A 4 -5.66 13.97 -17.81
C GLY A 4 -4.36 13.26 -17.39
N ALA A 5 -4.39 11.94 -17.20
CA ALA A 5 -3.18 11.19 -16.86
C ALA A 5 -2.20 11.13 -18.04
N LYS A 6 -0.91 11.29 -17.75
CA LYS A 6 0.18 11.06 -18.71
C LYS A 6 0.63 9.61 -18.66
N GLU A 7 0.86 9.05 -19.83
CA GLU A 7 1.37 7.69 -19.99
C GLU A 7 2.90 7.69 -20.03
N ILE A 8 3.51 6.81 -19.25
CA ILE A 8 4.93 6.47 -19.35
C ILE A 8 5.00 5.02 -19.77
N LYS A 9 5.48 4.77 -21.01
CA LYS A 9 5.61 3.41 -21.52
C LYS A 9 6.80 2.74 -20.86
N ARG A 10 6.54 1.57 -20.26
CA ARG A 10 7.57 0.71 -19.70
C ARG A 10 8.34 0.04 -20.83
N PRO A 11 9.68 0.07 -20.85
CA PRO A 11 10.48 -0.63 -21.86
C PRO A 11 10.37 -2.15 -21.69
N ASP A 12 10.55 -2.88 -22.80
CA ASP A 12 10.27 -4.33 -22.84
C ASP A 12 11.12 -5.14 -21.85
N ASN A 13 12.35 -4.71 -21.58
CA ASN A 13 13.24 -5.39 -20.64
C ASN A 13 12.81 -5.32 -19.15
N ILE A 14 11.85 -4.48 -18.82
CA ILE A 14 11.24 -4.41 -17.49
C ILE A 14 9.70 -4.55 -17.54
N ALA A 15 9.18 -5.17 -18.60
CA ALA A 15 7.74 -5.35 -18.85
C ALA A 15 7.34 -6.82 -18.98
N HIS A 16 8.07 -7.73 -18.35
CA HIS A 16 7.78 -9.16 -18.29
C HIS A 16 7.23 -9.57 -16.90
N ASP A 17 6.75 -10.80 -16.76
CA ASP A 17 6.06 -11.28 -15.56
C ASP A 17 6.92 -11.26 -14.30
N GLU A 18 8.24 -11.39 -14.43
CA GLU A 18 9.18 -11.33 -13.30
C GLU A 18 9.61 -9.89 -12.93
N SER A 19 9.19 -8.89 -13.70
CA SER A 19 9.55 -7.49 -13.44
C SER A 19 8.89 -6.96 -12.19
N THR A 20 9.70 -6.35 -11.33
CA THR A 20 9.22 -5.79 -10.07
C THR A 20 8.51 -4.44 -10.25
N SER A 21 7.65 -4.09 -9.30
CA SER A 21 7.05 -2.75 -9.25
C SER A 21 8.12 -1.68 -9.06
N GLU A 22 9.20 -1.99 -8.34
CA GLU A 22 10.31 -1.10 -8.06
C GLU A 22 11.05 -0.68 -9.34
N GLU A 23 11.31 -1.60 -10.25
CA GLU A 23 11.92 -1.30 -11.56
C GLU A 23 11.06 -0.35 -12.38
N ALA A 24 9.76 -0.61 -12.41
CA ALA A 24 8.80 0.26 -13.10
C ALA A 24 8.72 1.67 -12.48
N LEU A 25 8.73 1.75 -11.15
CA LEU A 25 8.71 3.01 -10.42
C LEU A 25 10.00 3.81 -10.64
N ILE A 26 11.17 3.18 -10.58
CA ILE A 26 12.47 3.83 -10.84
C ILE A 26 12.52 4.35 -12.27
N HIS A 27 12.07 3.55 -13.25
CA HIS A 27 11.99 4.00 -14.64
C HIS A 27 11.10 5.24 -14.77
N ALA A 28 9.89 5.20 -14.21
CA ALA A 28 8.97 6.33 -14.26
C ALA A 28 9.53 7.60 -13.59
N ILE A 29 10.17 7.44 -12.42
CA ILE A 29 10.84 8.56 -11.73
C ILE A 29 11.92 9.18 -12.62
N ASN A 30 12.78 8.36 -13.23
CA ASN A 30 13.88 8.86 -14.08
C ASN A 30 13.36 9.59 -15.32
N GLU A 31 12.29 9.08 -15.97
CA GLU A 31 11.66 9.74 -17.11
C GLU A 31 11.06 11.09 -16.71
N ILE A 32 10.35 11.16 -15.57
CA ILE A 32 9.76 12.41 -15.08
C ILE A 32 10.85 13.42 -14.70
N GLU A 33 11.90 12.99 -13.99
CA GLU A 33 13.00 13.87 -13.58
C GLU A 33 13.78 14.43 -14.78
N ARG A 34 13.92 13.65 -15.84
CA ARG A 34 14.56 14.12 -17.08
C ARG A 34 13.77 15.25 -17.73
N ASP A 35 12.44 15.14 -17.75
CA ASP A 35 11.58 16.08 -18.49
C ASP A 35 11.13 17.27 -17.65
N ASN A 36 10.96 17.09 -16.33
CA ASN A 36 10.34 18.07 -15.45
C ASN A 36 11.23 18.49 -14.25
N GLY A 37 12.42 17.93 -14.12
CA GLY A 37 13.32 18.21 -13.01
C GLY A 37 13.05 17.37 -11.77
N LYS A 38 13.65 17.74 -10.65
CA LYS A 38 13.66 16.95 -9.41
C LYS A 38 12.27 16.72 -8.83
N ILE A 39 12.01 15.46 -8.44
CA ILE A 39 10.81 15.04 -7.72
C ILE A 39 11.09 15.07 -6.20
N ASP A 40 10.24 15.70 -5.41
CA ASP A 40 10.37 15.75 -3.95
C ASP A 40 9.82 14.48 -3.29
N LEU A 41 8.68 13.99 -3.76
CA LEU A 41 8.06 12.74 -3.27
C LEU A 41 7.28 12.03 -4.38
N VAL A 42 7.11 10.74 -4.23
CA VAL A 42 6.28 9.88 -5.07
C VAL A 42 5.09 9.40 -4.26
N VAL A 43 3.89 9.51 -4.82
CA VAL A 43 2.68 8.87 -4.30
C VAL A 43 2.32 7.73 -5.25
N PHE A 44 2.58 6.50 -4.82
CA PHE A 44 2.28 5.31 -5.60
C PHE A 44 0.96 4.70 -5.13
N LEU A 45 0.03 4.56 -6.07
CA LEU A 45 -1.32 4.04 -5.86
C LEU A 45 -1.50 2.77 -6.69
N GLN A 46 -1.60 1.60 -6.03
CA GLN A 46 -1.83 0.36 -6.76
C GLN A 46 -3.24 0.33 -7.37
N GLY A 47 -3.35 -0.09 -8.62
CA GLY A 47 -4.63 -0.17 -9.33
C GLY A 47 -5.57 -1.24 -8.75
N THR A 48 -4.99 -2.30 -8.17
CA THR A 48 -5.72 -3.40 -7.53
C THR A 48 -6.36 -3.04 -6.18
N SER A 49 -6.06 -1.87 -5.59
CA SER A 49 -6.63 -1.42 -4.31
C SER A 49 -7.59 -0.24 -4.51
N PRO A 50 -8.83 -0.44 -5.00
CA PRO A 50 -9.72 0.64 -5.42
C PRO A 50 -10.42 1.37 -4.27
N LEU A 51 -10.37 0.84 -3.05
CA LEU A 51 -11.21 1.31 -1.93
C LEU A 51 -10.71 2.60 -1.25
N ARG A 52 -9.62 3.21 -1.73
CA ARG A 52 -9.13 4.50 -1.24
C ARG A 52 -10.01 5.66 -1.70
N SER A 53 -9.97 6.75 -0.98
CA SER A 53 -10.59 8.02 -1.34
C SER A 53 -9.52 9.09 -1.58
N SER A 54 -9.89 10.20 -2.20
CA SER A 54 -9.03 11.40 -2.29
C SER A 54 -8.60 11.89 -0.91
N GLU A 55 -9.51 11.87 0.06
CA GLU A 55 -9.23 12.25 1.44
C GLU A 55 -8.16 11.36 2.10
N ASP A 56 -8.13 10.04 1.81
CA ASP A 56 -7.07 9.16 2.30
C ASP A 56 -5.70 9.58 1.75
N ILE A 57 -5.65 9.93 0.46
CA ILE A 57 -4.42 10.37 -0.19
C ILE A 57 -3.92 11.67 0.44
N ASP A 58 -4.79 12.66 0.60
CA ASP A 58 -4.45 13.96 1.17
C ASP A 58 -3.95 13.83 2.61
N LYS A 59 -4.63 13.01 3.43
CA LYS A 59 -4.23 12.74 4.82
C LYS A 59 -2.90 11.99 4.91
N ALA A 60 -2.67 11.03 4.03
CA ALA A 60 -1.40 10.29 3.98
C ALA A 60 -0.23 11.21 3.59
N ILE A 61 -0.43 12.11 2.62
CA ILE A 61 0.58 13.12 2.23
C ILE A 61 0.85 14.08 3.40
N ALA A 62 -0.20 14.58 4.04
CA ALA A 62 -0.05 15.47 5.20
C ALA A 62 0.71 14.79 6.34
N LEU A 63 0.39 13.52 6.64
CA LEU A 63 1.10 12.71 7.65
C LEU A 63 2.58 12.55 7.29
N PHE A 64 2.88 12.25 6.03
CA PHE A 64 4.24 12.10 5.53
C PHE A 64 5.07 13.38 5.73
N ILE A 65 4.52 14.52 5.32
CA ILE A 65 5.19 15.83 5.41
C ILE A 65 5.38 16.26 6.86
N ASN A 66 4.30 16.25 7.66
CA ASN A 66 4.31 16.73 9.05
C ASN A 66 5.26 15.94 9.95
N ASN A 67 5.40 14.64 9.71
CA ASN A 67 6.31 13.77 10.47
C ASN A 67 7.71 13.66 9.84
N GLN A 68 7.99 14.38 8.75
CA GLN A 68 9.28 14.35 8.05
C GLN A 68 9.73 12.91 7.74
N LEU A 69 8.83 12.11 7.18
CA LEU A 69 9.08 10.71 6.85
C LEU A 69 9.97 10.58 5.62
N ASP A 70 10.63 9.43 5.46
CA ASP A 70 11.33 9.04 4.25
C ASP A 70 10.50 8.11 3.38
N SER A 71 9.67 7.29 4.01
CA SER A 71 8.65 6.46 3.36
C SER A 71 7.41 6.29 4.24
N LEU A 72 6.28 5.93 3.63
CA LEU A 72 5.01 5.66 4.29
C LEU A 72 4.26 4.60 3.49
N PHE A 73 3.57 3.71 4.18
CA PHE A 73 2.60 2.79 3.57
C PHE A 73 1.24 2.91 4.26
N SER A 74 0.18 2.57 3.52
CA SER A 74 -1.15 2.44 4.08
C SER A 74 -1.41 1.02 4.58
N ALA A 75 -2.16 0.91 5.68
CA ALA A 75 -2.48 -0.37 6.28
C ALA A 75 -3.82 -0.33 7.01
N CYS A 76 -4.35 -1.50 7.33
CA CYS A 76 -5.52 -1.67 8.17
C CYS A 76 -5.17 -2.41 9.46
N ASP A 77 -5.92 -2.15 10.53
CA ASP A 77 -5.81 -2.88 11.79
C ASP A 77 -6.25 -4.34 11.56
N LEU A 78 -5.38 -5.29 11.82
CA LEU A 78 -5.66 -6.73 11.69
C LEU A 78 -6.50 -7.27 12.84
N LYS A 79 -6.69 -6.48 13.90
CA LYS A 79 -7.41 -6.90 15.12
C LYS A 79 -6.84 -8.20 15.69
N ASP A 80 -7.63 -9.27 15.61
CA ASP A 80 -7.33 -10.59 16.14
C ASP A 80 -7.08 -11.64 15.03
N LEU A 81 -6.68 -11.18 13.83
CA LEU A 81 -6.28 -12.09 12.76
C LEU A 81 -4.99 -12.85 13.17
N MET A 82 -5.13 -14.16 13.33
CA MET A 82 -4.03 -15.05 13.71
C MET A 82 -3.40 -15.66 12.47
N VAL A 83 -2.11 -15.43 12.28
CA VAL A 83 -1.38 -15.84 11.09
C VAL A 83 -0.40 -16.96 11.43
N TRP A 84 -0.41 -18.01 10.62
CA TRP A 84 0.50 -19.15 10.71
C TRP A 84 1.30 -19.27 9.42
N LYS A 85 2.52 -19.76 9.53
CA LYS A 85 3.34 -20.20 8.40
C LYS A 85 3.59 -21.69 8.48
N ASN A 86 3.63 -22.35 7.34
CA ASN A 86 4.09 -23.72 7.20
C ASN A 86 5.46 -23.73 6.52
N ILE A 87 6.47 -24.25 7.20
CA ILE A 87 7.82 -24.43 6.67
C ILE A 87 8.16 -25.91 6.83
N GLU A 88 8.29 -26.63 5.71
CA GLU A 88 8.65 -28.06 5.69
C GLU A 88 7.78 -28.90 6.65
N ASP A 89 6.46 -28.73 6.55
CA ASP A 89 5.44 -29.36 7.40
C ASP A 89 5.45 -28.94 8.87
N ASN A 90 6.22 -27.94 9.23
CA ASN A 90 6.20 -27.36 10.56
C ASN A 90 5.35 -26.08 10.61
N LEU A 91 4.24 -26.14 11.35
CA LEU A 91 3.36 -24.99 11.58
C LEU A 91 3.90 -24.12 12.70
N THR A 92 4.10 -22.84 12.41
CA THR A 92 4.57 -21.84 13.39
C THR A 92 3.67 -20.62 13.33
N SER A 93 3.21 -20.13 14.48
CA SER A 93 2.50 -18.85 14.56
C SER A 93 3.46 -17.68 14.25
N ILE A 94 2.97 -16.68 13.51
CA ILE A 94 3.80 -15.53 13.12
C ILE A 94 3.60 -14.36 14.06
N ASN A 95 2.35 -14.06 14.41
CA ASN A 95 1.96 -12.79 15.00
C ASN A 95 1.38 -12.89 16.41
N TYR A 96 1.43 -14.08 17.01
CA TYR A 96 1.01 -14.28 18.39
C TYR A 96 1.69 -15.50 19.01
N ASP A 97 1.71 -15.56 20.34
CA ASP A 97 2.15 -16.73 21.10
C ASP A 97 0.96 -17.68 21.27
N TYR A 98 0.96 -18.81 20.54
CA TYR A 98 -0.14 -19.77 20.58
C TYR A 98 -0.19 -20.57 21.89
N GLU A 99 0.93 -20.70 22.59
CA GLU A 99 1.01 -21.40 23.87
C GLU A 99 0.46 -20.54 25.02
N ASN A 100 0.63 -19.20 24.92
CA ASN A 100 0.15 -18.22 25.90
C ASN A 100 -0.78 -17.18 25.24
N ARG A 101 -1.85 -17.68 24.62
CA ARG A 101 -2.80 -16.83 23.89
C ARG A 101 -3.44 -15.78 24.78
N LYS A 102 -3.17 -14.53 24.47
CA LYS A 102 -3.76 -13.37 25.16
C LYS A 102 -5.19 -13.14 24.71
N ARG A 103 -5.97 -12.45 25.57
CA ARG A 103 -7.28 -11.92 25.17
C ARG A 103 -7.06 -10.81 24.12
N ARG A 104 -8.04 -10.59 23.25
CA ARG A 104 -7.99 -9.59 22.18
C ARG A 104 -7.54 -8.20 22.68
N GLN A 105 -8.10 -7.73 23.79
CA GLN A 105 -7.76 -6.43 24.36
C GLN A 105 -6.33 -6.32 24.91
N ASP A 106 -5.70 -7.45 25.19
CA ASP A 106 -4.33 -7.52 25.75
C ASP A 106 -3.28 -7.76 24.64
N MET A 107 -3.70 -7.90 23.38
CA MET A 107 -2.80 -8.07 22.24
C MET A 107 -2.27 -6.72 21.78
N GLN A 108 -1.04 -6.70 21.33
CA GLN A 108 -0.46 -5.53 20.65
C GLN A 108 -1.18 -5.32 19.32
N LYS A 109 -1.38 -4.06 18.95
CA LYS A 109 -1.93 -3.71 17.64
C LYS A 109 -1.00 -4.17 16.53
N GLN A 110 -1.61 -4.79 15.53
CA GLN A 110 -0.93 -5.31 14.35
C GLN A 110 -1.61 -4.74 13.10
N TYR A 111 -0.83 -4.49 12.07
CA TYR A 111 -1.30 -3.84 10.87
C TYR A 111 -0.93 -4.68 9.65
N GLY A 112 -1.88 -4.86 8.73
CA GLY A 112 -1.64 -5.44 7.42
C GLY A 112 -1.55 -4.34 6.37
N GLU A 113 -0.51 -4.38 5.54
CA GLU A 113 -0.45 -3.55 4.34
C GLU A 113 -1.65 -3.86 3.44
N ASN A 114 -2.27 -2.81 2.90
CA ASN A 114 -3.43 -2.96 2.02
C ASN A 114 -3.15 -2.51 0.58
N GLY A 115 -1.88 -2.39 0.21
CA GLY A 115 -1.44 -2.05 -1.15
C GLY A 115 -1.92 -0.67 -1.67
N SER A 116 -2.70 0.06 -0.90
CA SER A 116 -3.48 1.18 -1.40
C SER A 116 -2.65 2.43 -1.66
N ILE A 117 -1.82 2.85 -0.70
CA ILE A 117 -1.03 4.08 -0.77
C ILE A 117 0.38 3.82 -0.27
N TYR A 118 1.37 4.12 -1.12
CA TYR A 118 2.77 4.22 -0.72
C TYR A 118 3.27 5.63 -1.05
N ILE A 119 3.97 6.26 -0.09
CA ILE A 119 4.60 7.57 -0.29
C ILE A 119 6.05 7.45 0.08
N PHE A 120 6.95 7.92 -0.79
CA PHE A 120 8.37 7.84 -0.51
C PHE A 120 9.18 8.92 -1.26
N LYS A 121 10.33 9.28 -0.71
CA LYS A 121 11.30 10.11 -1.40
C LYS A 121 12.02 9.29 -2.47
N PRO A 122 12.24 9.82 -3.69
CA PRO A 122 12.94 9.09 -4.77
C PRO A 122 14.26 8.45 -4.34
N LYS A 123 15.00 9.09 -3.43
CA LYS A 123 16.26 8.56 -2.90
C LYS A 123 16.11 7.18 -2.23
N VAL A 124 14.96 6.92 -1.58
CA VAL A 124 14.73 5.65 -0.85
C VAL A 124 14.72 4.48 -1.83
N ILE A 125 13.88 4.55 -2.87
CA ILE A 125 13.77 3.46 -3.84
C ILE A 125 15.04 3.32 -4.70
N LYS A 126 15.68 4.44 -5.06
CA LYS A 126 16.92 4.42 -5.85
C LYS A 126 18.11 3.80 -5.10
N GLN A 127 18.17 3.93 -3.78
CA GLN A 127 19.25 3.38 -2.96
C GLN A 127 19.03 1.92 -2.57
N ASN A 128 17.80 1.54 -2.29
CA ASN A 128 17.48 0.27 -1.65
C ASN A 128 16.76 -0.73 -2.58
N MET A 129 16.39 -0.33 -3.80
CA MET A 129 15.46 -1.10 -4.66
C MET A 129 14.19 -1.52 -3.90
N ASN A 130 13.73 -0.63 -3.00
CA ASN A 130 12.55 -0.84 -2.17
C ASN A 130 11.90 0.52 -1.90
N ARG A 131 10.57 0.57 -2.01
CA ARG A 131 9.77 1.76 -1.73
C ARG A 131 9.70 2.13 -0.24
N LEU A 132 10.06 1.20 0.64
CA LEU A 132 10.12 1.41 2.09
C LEU A 132 11.57 1.48 2.56
N GLY A 133 11.85 2.49 3.40
CA GLY A 133 13.18 2.69 3.99
C GLY A 133 13.29 4.03 4.71
N GLY A 134 14.40 4.21 5.42
CA GLY A 134 14.62 5.40 6.25
C GLY A 134 13.63 5.49 7.42
N LYS A 135 13.11 6.66 7.71
CA LYS A 135 12.04 6.86 8.70
C LYS A 135 10.70 6.47 8.08
N ILE A 136 10.23 5.26 8.42
CA ILE A 136 9.00 4.69 7.89
C ILE A 136 7.80 5.13 8.73
N GLY A 137 6.73 5.61 8.07
CA GLY A 137 5.44 5.89 8.68
C GLY A 137 4.34 4.95 8.21
N ILE A 138 3.24 4.94 8.93
CA ILE A 138 2.04 4.16 8.61
C ILE A 138 0.83 5.08 8.56
N TYR A 139 0.01 4.98 7.50
CA TYR A 139 -1.30 5.58 7.40
C TYR A 139 -2.37 4.53 7.62
N ILE A 140 -3.08 4.61 8.75
CA ILE A 140 -4.09 3.60 9.12
C ILE A 140 -5.41 3.95 8.44
N MET A 141 -5.92 3.00 7.66
CA MET A 141 -7.20 3.09 6.96
C MET A 141 -8.28 2.26 7.67
N ASN A 142 -9.54 2.50 7.32
CA ASN A 142 -10.65 1.70 7.79
C ASN A 142 -10.49 0.22 7.38
N GLU A 143 -10.87 -0.70 8.25
CA GLU A 143 -10.67 -2.16 8.10
C GLU A 143 -11.17 -2.73 6.76
N TRP A 144 -12.35 -2.27 6.30
CA TRP A 144 -12.91 -2.74 5.03
C TRP A 144 -12.09 -2.34 3.80
N LYS A 145 -11.11 -1.44 3.94
CA LYS A 145 -10.17 -1.04 2.87
C LYS A 145 -8.97 -1.98 2.76
N ILE A 146 -8.98 -3.12 3.47
CA ILE A 146 -7.98 -4.18 3.34
C ILE A 146 -8.16 -5.00 2.05
N HIS A 147 -9.35 -4.96 1.44
CA HIS A 147 -9.64 -5.77 0.27
C HIS A 147 -8.97 -5.18 -0.98
N GLU A 148 -8.26 -6.04 -1.68
CA GLU A 148 -7.63 -5.80 -2.98
C GLU A 148 -8.28 -6.70 -4.04
N ILE A 149 -8.08 -6.40 -5.32
CA ILE A 149 -8.59 -7.18 -6.45
C ILE A 149 -7.45 -8.05 -6.99
N ASP A 150 -7.35 -9.27 -6.51
CA ASP A 150 -6.42 -10.29 -7.00
C ASP A 150 -7.13 -11.36 -7.82
N THR A 151 -8.42 -11.56 -7.55
CA THR A 151 -9.29 -12.53 -8.24
C THR A 151 -10.57 -11.84 -8.76
N LYS A 152 -11.35 -12.56 -9.58
CA LYS A 152 -12.64 -12.04 -10.08
C LYS A 152 -13.67 -11.88 -8.97
N GLU A 153 -13.60 -12.71 -7.95
CA GLU A 153 -14.48 -12.69 -6.78
C GLU A 153 -14.28 -11.41 -5.97
N ASP A 154 -13.07 -10.89 -5.91
CA ASP A 154 -12.73 -9.67 -5.16
C ASP A 154 -13.39 -8.42 -5.77
N ILE A 155 -13.69 -8.44 -7.07
CA ILE A 155 -14.41 -7.35 -7.74
C ILE A 155 -15.75 -7.12 -7.04
N GLY A 156 -16.52 -8.19 -6.80
CA GLY A 156 -17.83 -8.09 -6.12
C GLY A 156 -17.71 -7.56 -4.68
N ILE A 157 -16.65 -7.94 -3.96
CA ILE A 157 -16.37 -7.44 -2.62
C ILE A 157 -16.07 -5.93 -2.66
N CYS A 158 -15.20 -5.52 -3.56
CA CYS A 158 -14.83 -4.12 -3.72
C CYS A 158 -16.03 -3.27 -4.18
N GLU A 159 -16.83 -3.73 -5.14
CA GLU A 159 -18.07 -3.06 -5.57
C GLU A 159 -19.05 -2.89 -4.41
N TYR A 160 -19.25 -3.92 -3.60
CA TYR A 160 -20.11 -3.83 -2.42
C TYR A 160 -19.68 -2.71 -1.48
N PHE A 161 -18.38 -2.60 -1.17
CA PHE A 161 -17.89 -1.55 -0.29
C PHE A 161 -17.91 -0.16 -0.94
N MET A 162 -17.65 -0.05 -2.23
CA MET A 162 -17.75 1.21 -2.97
C MET A 162 -19.19 1.76 -2.94
N ASN A 163 -20.17 0.91 -3.19
CA ASN A 163 -21.59 1.29 -3.16
C ASN A 163 -22.05 1.68 -1.74
N LYS A 164 -21.58 0.99 -0.70
CA LYS A 164 -21.90 1.37 0.71
C LYS A 164 -21.32 2.72 1.11
N LYS A 165 -20.18 3.12 0.54
CA LYS A 165 -19.56 4.42 0.83
C LYS A 165 -20.47 5.60 0.43
N GLU A 166 -21.25 5.45 -0.62
CA GLU A 166 -22.24 6.47 -1.03
C GLU A 166 -23.41 6.57 -0.04
N LEU A 167 -23.82 5.44 0.56
CA LEU A 167 -24.88 5.40 1.55
C LEU A 167 -24.49 6.02 2.91
N VAL A 168 -23.21 6.01 3.27
CA VAL A 168 -22.71 6.58 4.53
C VAL A 168 -22.51 8.10 4.44
N LYS A 169 -22.27 8.64 3.25
CA LYS A 169 -22.17 10.09 3.02
C LYS A 169 -23.51 10.82 3.07
N ASN A 170 -24.63 10.08 2.99
CA ASN A 170 -25.99 10.62 2.96
C ASN A 170 -26.72 10.50 4.31
N LYS A 171 -26.01 10.23 5.40
CA LYS A 171 -26.49 10.29 6.78
C LYS A 171 -25.64 11.28 7.59
#